data_7e66a2f9611a8e0d56cbcba200ef4ba4
#
_entry.id   7e66a2f9611a8e0d56cbcba200ef4ba4
#
_cell.length_a   1.000
_cell.length_b   1.000
_cell.length_c   1.000
_cell.angle_alpha   90.00
_cell.angle_beta   90.00
_cell.angle_gamma   90.00
#
_symmetry.space_group_name_H-M   'P 1'
#
loop_
_entity.id
_entity.type
_entity.pdbx_description
1 polymer ?
#
loop_
_entity_poly.entity_id
_entity_poly.type
_entity_poly.pdbx_seq_one_letter_code
_entity_poly.pdbx_strand_id
1 'polypeptide(L)' 'MPEVIINGPEGRLECRYMPAEAADAPTALILHPEPDKGGTMNNRVTYALYQHFQSRGFAVMRFNFRGGGRSQGFY' A
#
# COMPACT_ATOMS: atom_id res chain seq x y z
N MET A 1 -11.52 4.42 1.90
CA MET A 1 -10.39 4.22 0.98
C MET A 1 -10.67 3.04 0.09
N PRO A 2 -10.52 3.19 -1.21
CA PRO A 2 -10.79 2.08 -2.11
C PRO A 2 -9.79 0.94 -1.92
N GLU A 3 -10.32 -0.26 -1.87
CA GLU A 3 -9.51 -1.46 -1.96
C GLU A 3 -9.21 -1.75 -3.42
N VAL A 4 -7.96 -2.05 -3.73
CA VAL A 4 -7.52 -2.35 -5.08
C VAL A 4 -6.75 -3.66 -5.06
N ILE A 5 -7.00 -4.50 -6.05
CA ILE A 5 -6.26 -5.74 -6.23
C ILE A 5 -5.42 -5.61 -7.49
N ILE A 6 -4.12 -5.82 -7.38
CA ILE A 6 -3.24 -5.82 -8.54
C ILE A 6 -2.64 -7.21 -8.74
N ASN A 7 -2.31 -7.55 -9.97
CA ASN A 7 -1.71 -8.83 -10.31
C ASN A 7 -0.20 -8.72 -10.25
N GLY A 8 0.42 -9.44 -9.30
CA GLY A 8 1.86 -9.54 -9.20
C GLY A 8 2.37 -10.84 -9.79
N PRO A 9 3.69 -11.04 -9.84
CA PRO A 9 4.28 -12.27 -10.42
C PRO A 9 3.90 -13.54 -9.65
N GLU A 10 3.64 -13.44 -8.35
CA GLU A 10 3.29 -14.58 -7.50
C GLU A 10 1.81 -14.62 -7.16
N GLY A 11 0.98 -13.84 -7.83
CA GLY A 11 -0.45 -13.78 -7.61
C GLY A 11 -0.95 -12.40 -7.25
N ARG A 12 -2.18 -12.34 -6.79
CA ARG A 12 -2.84 -11.06 -6.49
C ARG A 12 -2.28 -10.42 -5.22
N LEU A 13 -2.14 -9.10 -5.27
CA LEU A 13 -1.68 -8.31 -4.13
C LEU A 13 -2.82 -7.43 -3.62
N GLU A 14 -2.99 -7.43 -2.31
CA GLU A 14 -3.97 -6.59 -1.63
C GLU A 14 -3.40 -5.18 -1.47
N CYS A 15 -4.13 -4.18 -1.98
CA CYS A 15 -3.67 -2.80 -1.99
C CYS A 15 -4.74 -1.86 -1.48
N ARG A 16 -4.31 -0.67 -1.05
CA ARG A 16 -5.19 0.47 -0.78
C ARG A 16 -4.66 1.65 -1.58
N TYR A 17 -5.52 2.27 -2.35
CA TYR A 17 -5.14 3.40 -3.19
C TYR A 17 -6.07 4.58 -2.95
N MET A 18 -5.48 5.75 -2.76
CA MET A 18 -6.22 6.99 -2.64
C MET A 18 -5.75 7.93 -3.75
N PRO A 19 -6.61 8.23 -4.73
CA PRO A 19 -6.22 9.17 -5.78
C PRO A 19 -6.11 10.59 -5.23
N ALA A 20 -5.26 11.38 -5.86
CA ALA A 20 -5.16 12.80 -5.55
C ALA A 20 -6.27 13.56 -6.28
N GLU A 21 -6.60 14.75 -5.77
CA GLU A 21 -7.57 15.62 -6.45
C GLU A 21 -6.98 16.20 -7.73
N ALA A 22 -5.72 16.59 -7.71
CA ALA A 22 -5.05 17.14 -8.88
C ALA A 22 -4.55 16.02 -9.79
N ALA A 23 -4.85 16.10 -11.09
CA ALA A 23 -4.50 15.06 -12.05
C ALA A 23 -3.01 14.89 -12.24
N ASP A 24 -2.22 15.93 -12.00
CA ASP A 24 -0.76 15.92 -12.18
C ASP A 24 -0.01 15.74 -10.85
N ALA A 25 -0.70 15.40 -9.78
CA ALA A 25 -0.06 15.19 -8.48
C ALA A 25 0.85 13.96 -8.50
N PRO A 26 1.97 14.00 -7.77
CA PRO A 26 2.82 12.83 -7.65
C PRO A 26 2.14 11.72 -6.87
N THR A 27 2.65 10.49 -7.04
CA THR A 27 2.16 9.33 -6.32
C THR A 27 3.22 8.87 -5.33
N ALA A 28 2.81 8.67 -4.08
CA ALA A 28 3.66 8.07 -3.06
C ALA A 28 3.34 6.59 -2.96
N LEU A 29 4.34 5.75 -3.08
CA LEU A 29 4.23 4.31 -2.89
C LEU A 29 4.86 3.97 -1.56
N ILE A 30 4.10 3.39 -0.66
CA ILE A 30 4.54 3.12 0.71
C ILE A 30 4.71 1.62 0.91
N LEU A 31 5.92 1.22 1.30
CA LEU A 31 6.30 -0.16 1.52
C LEU A 31 6.30 -0.45 3.02
N HIS A 32 5.72 -1.59 3.41
CA HIS A 32 5.68 -1.97 4.82
C HIS A 32 6.96 -2.67 5.25
N PRO A 33 7.19 -2.81 6.58
CA PRO A 33 8.35 -3.57 7.07
C PRO A 33 8.21 -5.05 6.78
N GLU A 34 9.29 -5.77 7.03
CA GLU A 34 9.41 -7.20 6.73
C GLU A 34 8.27 -8.00 7.36
N PRO A 35 7.53 -8.82 6.57
CA PRO A 35 6.39 -9.59 7.09
C PRO A 35 6.74 -10.56 8.22
N ASP A 36 7.93 -11.15 8.19
CA ASP A 36 8.38 -12.08 9.23
C ASP A 36 8.48 -11.43 10.60
N LYS A 37 8.48 -10.10 10.64
CA LYS A 37 8.55 -9.32 11.88
C LYS A 37 7.26 -8.56 12.14
N GLY A 38 6.15 -9.10 11.66
CA GLY A 38 4.83 -8.51 11.85
C GLY A 38 4.50 -7.36 10.92
N GLY A 39 5.29 -7.16 9.84
CA GLY A 39 5.04 -6.08 8.90
C GLY A 39 3.83 -6.35 8.01
N THR A 40 2.96 -5.37 7.90
CA THR A 40 1.83 -5.35 6.96
C THR A 40 1.60 -3.92 6.50
N MET A 41 0.76 -3.76 5.47
CA MET A 41 0.41 -2.42 4.99
C MET A 41 -0.38 -1.60 6.03
N ASN A 42 -0.84 -2.24 7.10
CA ASN A 42 -1.54 -1.59 8.21
C ASN A 42 -0.63 -1.34 9.41
N ASN A 43 0.68 -1.55 9.25
CA ASN A 43 1.66 -1.18 10.27
C ASN A 43 1.50 0.29 10.60
N ARG A 44 1.70 0.65 11.88
CA ARG A 44 1.49 2.02 12.35
C ARG A 44 2.28 3.06 11.55
N VAL A 45 3.54 2.77 11.27
CA VAL A 45 4.41 3.70 10.53
C VAL A 45 3.95 3.81 9.08
N THR A 46 3.64 2.68 8.45
CA THR A 46 3.15 2.63 7.08
C THR A 46 1.87 3.44 6.93
N TYR A 47 0.94 3.26 7.87
CA TYR A 47 -0.32 3.98 7.84
C TYR A 47 -0.14 5.48 8.09
N ALA A 48 0.76 5.85 9.00
CA ALA A 48 1.06 7.25 9.26
C ALA A 48 1.66 7.94 8.04
N LEU A 49 2.55 7.27 7.33
CA LEU A 49 3.11 7.80 6.07
C LEU A 49 2.02 7.96 5.02
N TYR A 50 1.13 6.99 4.92
CA TYR A 50 0.01 7.05 3.99
C TYR A 50 -0.83 8.30 4.23
N GLN A 51 -1.21 8.55 5.49
CA GLN A 51 -1.99 9.72 5.85
C GLN A 51 -1.23 11.02 5.63
N HIS A 52 0.06 11.03 5.92
CA HIS A 52 0.90 12.21 5.75
C HIS A 52 0.95 12.66 4.29
N PHE A 53 1.25 11.73 3.39
CA PHE A 53 1.34 12.07 1.97
C PHE A 53 -0.02 12.43 1.39
N GLN A 54 -1.08 11.76 1.84
CA GLN A 54 -2.43 12.12 1.43
C GLN A 54 -2.77 13.57 1.80
N SER A 55 -2.41 13.98 3.01
CA SER A 55 -2.68 15.34 3.49
C SER A 55 -1.89 16.39 2.72
N ARG A 56 -0.80 15.99 2.04
CA ARG A 56 0.03 16.87 1.21
C ARG A 56 -0.40 16.88 -0.26
N GLY A 57 -1.51 16.25 -0.60
CA GLY A 57 -2.03 16.27 -1.95
C GLY A 57 -1.49 15.20 -2.88
N PHE A 58 -0.72 14.23 -2.37
CA PHE A 58 -0.23 13.11 -3.16
C PHE A 58 -1.34 12.09 -3.40
N ALA A 59 -1.31 11.42 -4.54
CA ALA A 59 -1.95 10.12 -4.65
C ALA A 59 -1.12 9.14 -3.84
N VAL A 60 -1.74 8.22 -3.10
CA VAL A 60 -1.01 7.33 -2.19
C VAL A 60 -1.44 5.90 -2.41
N MET A 61 -0.48 5.00 -2.46
CA MET A 61 -0.73 3.57 -2.55
C MET A 61 0.08 2.83 -1.50
N ARG A 62 -0.53 1.88 -0.83
CA ARG A 62 0.14 0.92 0.04
C ARG A 62 -0.40 -0.46 -0.27
N PHE A 63 0.41 -1.48 -0.03
CA PHE A 63 -0.01 -2.85 -0.33
C PHE A 63 0.68 -3.83 0.61
N ASN A 64 0.11 -5.02 0.71
CA ASN A 64 0.76 -6.14 1.40
C ASN A 64 1.63 -6.90 0.42
N PHE A 65 2.86 -7.19 0.82
CA PHE A 65 3.76 -8.02 0.05
C PHE A 65 3.16 -9.41 -0.14
N ARG A 66 3.65 -10.13 -1.15
CA ARG A 66 3.19 -11.49 -1.40
C ARG A 66 3.24 -12.33 -0.12
N GLY A 67 2.18 -13.11 0.11
CA GLY A 67 2.05 -13.94 1.31
C GLY A 67 1.56 -13.20 2.54
N GLY A 68 1.39 -11.88 2.49
CA GLY A 68 0.89 -11.10 3.62
C GLY A 68 -0.58 -10.72 3.46
N GLY A 69 -1.32 -10.64 4.55
CA GLY A 69 -2.73 -10.26 4.52
C GLY A 69 -3.51 -11.09 3.51
N ARG A 70 -4.21 -10.42 2.59
CA ARG A 70 -4.95 -11.07 1.50
C ARG A 70 -4.14 -11.22 0.22
N SER A 71 -2.88 -10.85 0.25
CA SER A 71 -2.00 -11.04 -0.90
C SER A 71 -1.66 -12.52 -1.06
N GLN A 72 -1.59 -12.97 -2.30
CA GLN A 72 -1.28 -14.37 -2.62
C GLN A 72 0.22 -14.62 -2.63
N GLY A 73 0.59 -15.90 -2.68
CA GLY A 73 1.99 -16.33 -2.74
C GLY A 73 2.61 -16.51 -1.37
N PHE A 74 3.91 -16.63 -1.36
CA PHE A 74 4.71 -16.81 -0.14
C PHE A 74 5.83 -15.78 -0.11
N TYR A 75 6.04 -15.23 1.05
CA TYR A 75 7.11 -14.24 1.24
C TYR A 75 8.50 -14.88 1.22
#